data_722078747e169b71f8ece8923a8135b2
#
_entry.id   722078747e169b71f8ece8923a8135b2
#
_cell.length_a   1.000
_cell.length_b   1.000
_cell.length_c   1.000
_cell.angle_alpha   90.00
_cell.angle_beta   90.00
_cell.angle_gamma   90.00
#
_symmetry.space_group_name_H-M   'P 1'
#
loop_
_entity.id
_entity.type
_entity.pdbx_description
1 polymer ?
#
loop_
_entity_poly.entity_id
_entity_poly.type
_entity_poly.pdbx_seq_one_letter_code
_entity_poly.pdbx_strand_id
1 'polypeptide(L)'
;MCSILFSTKPLSTNSLENLKKRGPDYQNIIKVPFNDNELQLGHFLLSITGNFTTQPFVSDDSNILCTFNGEIYNYNELGVGTFNSDGECILPMFKKYGLDFVKKLDGEYAIILVNLSESKLYLITDTFSTKPLFFGVDAQDLIASSYISPIKLNNIDDIYKVPHNTILTIDLLTRDIIDQSIVRTFNLDQYKTNYDDWNKAFANSIKKRTHNLKENVFIGLSSGYDSGAICCELLKQNKPFKSYSVKAKENLDVMSDRIELVNKSNVSEAKYLDITGQRDIYQNYIKRYTDPYVFSMYRTDGIHHSWFNANLVDDYGAVGLSFVCDNAVKEGNKIYLSGQGADEIFADYGHNGIAYAGQSSLKGIFPDDLNSVYPWPNFYESSQDAFLTKEEFVAGSYGIEARYPFLDIDVVQEFLNLHADLKNSFYKSVLYNYLVSNQFPFENNIKRGFSA
;
A
#
# COMPACT_ATOMS: atom_id res chain seq x y z
N MET A 1 0.97 9.84 -5.50
CA MET A 1 1.94 8.72 -5.32
C MET A 1 3.12 8.91 -6.25
N CYS A 2 4.28 9.07 -5.67
CA CYS A 2 5.51 9.24 -6.44
C CYS A 2 5.98 7.92 -7.06
N SER A 3 7.02 7.97 -7.86
CA SER A 3 7.84 6.82 -8.21
C SER A 3 9.32 7.16 -8.12
N ILE A 4 10.11 6.15 -7.82
CA ILE A 4 11.54 6.27 -7.53
C ILE A 4 12.37 5.33 -8.38
N LEU A 5 13.62 5.71 -8.58
CA LEU A 5 14.54 5.02 -9.47
C LEU A 5 15.98 5.16 -8.96
N PHE A 6 16.73 4.07 -9.05
CA PHE A 6 18.19 4.01 -8.97
C PHE A 6 18.73 3.21 -10.13
N SER A 7 19.86 3.61 -10.70
CA SER A 7 20.53 2.84 -11.76
C SER A 7 22.05 3.09 -11.76
N THR A 8 22.81 2.04 -12.05
CA THR A 8 24.26 2.12 -12.30
C THR A 8 24.61 2.38 -13.78
N LYS A 9 23.59 2.49 -14.64
CA LYS A 9 23.75 2.80 -16.07
C LYS A 9 22.73 3.80 -16.57
N PRO A 10 22.96 4.46 -17.71
CA PRO A 10 21.93 5.26 -18.38
C PRO A 10 20.73 4.40 -18.79
N LEU A 11 19.51 4.92 -18.58
CA LEU A 11 18.28 4.23 -18.91
C LEU A 11 17.65 4.74 -20.20
N SER A 12 16.96 3.85 -20.91
CA SER A 12 16.18 4.22 -22.09
C SER A 12 14.97 5.08 -21.71
N THR A 13 14.64 6.08 -22.53
CA THR A 13 13.51 6.98 -22.26
C THR A 13 12.17 6.22 -22.13
N ASN A 14 11.98 5.19 -22.95
CA ASN A 14 10.74 4.40 -22.94
C ASN A 14 10.55 3.62 -21.63
N SER A 15 11.64 3.26 -20.94
CA SER A 15 11.57 2.54 -19.67
C SER A 15 11.02 3.40 -18.52
N LEU A 16 10.97 4.72 -18.69
CA LEU A 16 10.53 5.66 -17.67
C LEU A 16 9.03 6.05 -17.78
N GLU A 17 8.32 5.58 -18.80
CA GLU A 17 6.95 6.03 -19.09
C GLU A 17 5.95 5.73 -17.95
N ASN A 18 6.03 4.57 -17.33
CA ASN A 18 5.14 4.22 -16.22
C ASN A 18 5.47 5.00 -14.95
N LEU A 19 6.77 5.30 -14.73
CA LEU A 19 7.19 6.17 -13.62
C LEU A 19 6.60 7.57 -13.75
N LYS A 20 6.61 8.15 -14.95
CA LYS A 20 6.06 9.47 -15.26
C LYS A 20 4.54 9.52 -15.05
N LYS A 21 3.80 8.46 -15.42
CA LYS A 21 2.35 8.41 -15.19
C LYS A 21 2.01 8.41 -13.69
N ARG A 22 2.80 7.67 -12.90
CA ARG A 22 2.61 7.58 -11.46
C ARG A 22 2.93 8.91 -10.75
N GLY A 23 3.98 9.62 -11.20
CA GLY A 23 4.38 10.92 -10.68
C GLY A 23 4.40 11.97 -11.79
N PRO A 24 3.23 12.52 -12.18
CA PRO A 24 3.14 13.36 -13.37
C PRO A 24 3.51 14.82 -13.16
N ASP A 25 3.59 15.30 -11.91
CA ASP A 25 3.67 16.75 -11.62
C ASP A 25 5.09 17.31 -11.78
N TYR A 26 6.13 16.48 -11.52
CA TYR A 26 7.52 16.89 -11.71
C TYR A 26 8.44 15.66 -11.80
N GLN A 27 9.51 15.76 -12.59
CA GLN A 27 10.55 14.74 -12.64
C GLN A 27 11.92 15.33 -12.40
N ASN A 28 12.76 14.62 -11.67
CA ASN A 28 14.16 14.96 -11.47
C ASN A 28 15.00 13.68 -11.44
N ILE A 29 16.07 13.65 -12.24
CA ILE A 29 17.05 12.56 -12.22
C ILE A 29 18.41 13.21 -12.06
N ILE A 30 19.03 12.98 -10.91
CA ILE A 30 20.40 13.41 -10.66
C ILE A 30 21.38 12.33 -11.09
N LYS A 31 22.55 12.77 -11.52
CA LYS A 31 23.67 11.95 -11.94
C LYS A 31 24.85 12.21 -11.02
N VAL A 32 25.42 11.16 -10.48
CA VAL A 32 26.50 11.25 -9.50
C VAL A 32 27.67 10.37 -9.94
N PRO A 33 28.88 10.93 -10.08
CA PRO A 33 30.07 10.13 -10.35
C PRO A 33 30.34 9.12 -9.23
N PHE A 34 30.60 7.89 -9.58
CA PHE A 34 30.96 6.84 -8.65
C PHE A 34 31.98 5.91 -9.29
N ASN A 35 33.23 5.96 -8.83
CA ASN A 35 34.39 5.33 -9.47
C ASN A 35 34.48 5.71 -10.96
N ASP A 36 34.60 4.73 -11.85
CA ASP A 36 34.67 4.95 -13.30
C ASP A 36 33.26 5.01 -13.96
N ASN A 37 32.17 5.01 -13.17
CA ASN A 37 30.77 4.98 -13.61
C ASN A 37 30.00 6.21 -13.14
N GLU A 38 28.72 6.27 -13.54
CA GLU A 38 27.74 7.29 -13.12
C GLU A 38 26.53 6.59 -12.53
N LEU A 39 26.17 6.92 -11.29
CA LEU A 39 24.94 6.50 -10.68
C LEU A 39 23.82 7.50 -11.03
N GLN A 40 22.62 7.00 -11.24
CA GLN A 40 21.44 7.81 -11.46
C GLN A 40 20.40 7.57 -10.35
N LEU A 41 19.95 8.64 -9.71
CA LEU A 41 18.80 8.63 -8.81
C LEU A 41 17.68 9.46 -9.42
N GLY A 42 16.49 8.88 -9.52
CA GLY A 42 15.33 9.53 -10.10
C GLY A 42 14.15 9.59 -9.15
N HIS A 43 13.42 10.69 -9.23
CA HIS A 43 12.15 10.88 -8.56
C HIS A 43 11.13 11.47 -9.53
N PHE A 44 9.92 10.92 -9.50
CA PHE A 44 8.77 11.39 -10.27
C PHE A 44 7.68 11.74 -9.27
N LEU A 45 7.38 13.02 -9.13
CA LEU A 45 6.56 13.58 -8.07
C LEU A 45 5.07 13.57 -8.43
N LEU A 46 4.24 13.12 -7.49
CA LEU A 46 2.83 13.47 -7.37
C LEU A 46 2.65 14.32 -6.10
N SER A 47 2.38 15.61 -6.27
CA SER A 47 2.33 16.59 -5.16
C SER A 47 0.92 16.69 -4.59
N ILE A 48 0.57 15.84 -3.64
CA ILE A 48 -0.78 15.72 -3.06
C ILE A 48 -0.87 16.08 -1.58
N THR A 49 0.26 16.12 -0.87
CA THR A 49 0.38 16.51 0.55
C THR A 49 1.51 17.50 0.74
N GLY A 50 1.50 18.24 1.85
CA GLY A 50 2.57 19.17 2.23
C GLY A 50 2.92 20.22 1.17
N ASN A 51 4.11 20.80 1.23
CA ASN A 51 4.60 21.72 0.22
C ASN A 51 5.20 20.97 -0.99
N PHE A 52 5.27 21.67 -2.13
CA PHE A 52 5.97 21.14 -3.30
C PHE A 52 7.46 21.00 -2.97
N THR A 53 7.94 19.76 -2.92
CA THR A 53 9.32 19.45 -2.55
C THR A 53 9.92 18.49 -3.58
N THR A 54 11.08 18.86 -4.10
CA THR A 54 11.77 18.05 -5.12
C THR A 54 12.72 17.05 -4.47
N GLN A 55 12.83 15.90 -5.08
CA GLN A 55 13.78 14.84 -4.74
C GLN A 55 14.61 14.52 -6.01
N PRO A 56 15.74 13.80 -5.91
CA PRO A 56 16.36 13.19 -4.71
C PRO A 56 16.89 14.21 -3.70
N PHE A 57 16.85 13.85 -2.41
CA PHE A 57 17.50 14.59 -1.34
C PHE A 57 18.99 14.26 -1.32
N VAL A 58 19.82 15.25 -1.05
CA VAL A 58 21.27 15.13 -1.02
C VAL A 58 21.77 15.72 0.31
N SER A 59 22.63 15.01 1.03
CA SER A 59 23.26 15.53 2.24
C SER A 59 24.23 16.68 1.92
N ASP A 60 24.53 17.53 2.92
CA ASP A 60 25.39 18.72 2.75
C ASP A 60 26.80 18.36 2.22
N ASP A 61 27.31 17.20 2.60
CA ASP A 61 28.60 16.67 2.15
C ASP A 61 28.51 15.88 0.84
N SER A 62 27.32 15.78 0.27
CA SER A 62 27.00 15.04 -0.96
C SER A 62 27.31 13.53 -0.92
N ASN A 63 27.53 12.96 0.26
CA ASN A 63 27.85 11.54 0.43
C ASN A 63 26.61 10.64 0.56
N ILE A 64 25.48 11.20 1.01
CA ILE A 64 24.23 10.46 1.18
C ILE A 64 23.17 11.02 0.22
N LEU A 65 22.59 10.14 -0.56
CA LEU A 65 21.53 10.46 -1.50
C LEU A 65 20.28 9.66 -1.13
N CYS A 66 19.10 10.27 -1.25
CA CYS A 66 17.86 9.57 -0.93
C CYS A 66 16.73 9.97 -1.88
N THR A 67 15.95 8.99 -2.27
CA THR A 67 14.64 9.20 -2.90
C THR A 67 13.62 8.27 -2.26
N PHE A 68 12.38 8.76 -2.06
CA PHE A 68 11.35 7.96 -1.46
C PHE A 68 9.99 8.16 -2.17
N ASN A 69 9.17 7.13 -2.09
CA ASN A 69 7.79 7.12 -2.54
C ASN A 69 6.90 6.72 -1.37
N GLY A 70 5.93 7.53 -1.03
CA GLY A 70 4.98 7.26 0.05
C GLY A 70 4.67 8.47 0.90
N GLU A 71 4.23 8.19 2.13
CA GLU A 71 3.89 9.18 3.16
C GLU A 71 4.48 8.75 4.51
N ILE A 72 5.16 9.67 5.20
CA ILE A 72 5.63 9.51 6.58
C ILE A 72 4.75 10.38 7.47
N TYR A 73 3.80 9.77 8.17
CA TYR A 73 2.75 10.51 8.89
C TYR A 73 3.26 11.25 10.13
N ASN A 74 4.29 10.71 10.80
CA ASN A 74 4.84 11.27 12.04
C ASN A 74 6.09 12.16 11.84
N TYR A 75 6.37 12.64 10.64
CA TYR A 75 7.62 13.34 10.31
C TYR A 75 7.90 14.57 11.18
N ASN A 76 6.88 15.29 11.65
CA ASN A 76 7.01 16.44 12.54
C ASN A 76 7.26 16.05 14.02
N GLU A 77 7.07 14.78 14.40
CA GLU A 77 7.19 14.27 15.77
C GLU A 77 8.57 13.63 16.04
N LEU A 78 9.40 13.48 15.00
CA LEU A 78 10.67 12.73 15.07
C LEU A 78 11.81 13.48 15.80
N GLY A 79 11.65 14.76 16.12
CA GLY A 79 12.60 15.53 16.93
C GLY A 79 13.97 15.77 16.27
N VAL A 80 14.00 15.85 14.94
CA VAL A 80 15.23 16.13 14.14
C VAL A 80 15.14 17.41 13.32
N GLY A 81 14.06 18.15 13.43
CA GLY A 81 13.84 19.41 12.71
C GLY A 81 12.37 19.69 12.47
N THR A 82 12.10 20.75 11.72
CA THR A 82 10.80 21.07 11.13
C THR A 82 10.92 21.00 9.62
N PHE A 83 9.95 20.40 8.96
CA PHE A 83 10.02 20.06 7.55
C PHE A 83 8.83 20.60 6.78
N ASN A 84 9.03 20.93 5.51
CA ASN A 84 7.97 21.37 4.59
C ASN A 84 7.24 20.19 3.96
N SER A 85 7.95 19.06 3.84
CA SER A 85 7.39 17.76 3.40
C SER A 85 7.98 16.64 4.25
N ASP A 86 7.26 15.55 4.28
CA ASP A 86 7.58 14.37 5.09
C ASP A 86 8.92 13.71 4.74
N GLY A 87 9.27 13.64 3.45
CA GLY A 87 10.53 13.03 3.02
C GLY A 87 11.79 13.76 3.47
N GLU A 88 11.71 15.07 3.77
CA GLU A 88 12.85 15.85 4.25
C GLU A 88 13.41 15.33 5.59
N CYS A 89 12.62 14.60 6.37
CA CYS A 89 13.07 14.02 7.63
C CYS A 89 14.07 12.87 7.47
N ILE A 90 14.12 12.20 6.31
CA ILE A 90 14.87 10.94 6.11
C ILE A 90 16.38 11.14 6.32
N LEU A 91 16.99 12.10 5.65
CA LEU A 91 18.44 12.34 5.79
C LEU A 91 18.86 12.76 7.21
N PRO A 92 18.19 13.71 7.89
CA PRO A 92 18.46 14.03 9.29
C PRO A 92 18.28 12.83 10.24
N MET A 93 17.26 12.00 10.00
CA MET A 93 17.02 10.79 10.78
C MET A 93 18.12 9.76 10.56
N PHE A 94 18.51 9.50 9.30
CA PHE A 94 19.62 8.60 8.98
C PHE A 94 20.93 9.08 9.59
N LYS A 95 21.25 10.37 9.51
CA LYS A 95 22.44 10.97 10.13
C LYS A 95 22.46 10.76 11.65
N LYS A 96 21.30 10.80 12.32
CA LYS A 96 21.20 10.70 13.78
C LYS A 96 21.18 9.26 14.29
N TYR A 97 20.53 8.34 13.57
CA TYR A 97 20.21 6.99 14.06
C TYR A 97 20.74 5.85 13.18
N GLY A 98 21.47 6.17 12.08
CA GLY A 98 21.82 5.14 11.09
C GLY A 98 20.54 4.48 10.54
N LEU A 99 20.61 3.21 10.17
CA LEU A 99 19.47 2.45 9.65
C LEU A 99 18.34 2.24 10.67
N ASP A 100 18.60 2.37 11.96
CA ASP A 100 17.55 2.27 12.99
C ASP A 100 16.50 3.39 12.91
N PHE A 101 16.72 4.40 12.06
CA PHE A 101 15.74 5.46 11.83
C PHE A 101 14.40 4.91 11.30
N VAL A 102 14.42 3.87 10.48
CA VAL A 102 13.20 3.29 9.87
C VAL A 102 12.26 2.72 10.92
N LYS A 103 12.78 2.24 12.05
CA LYS A 103 11.98 1.74 13.19
C LYS A 103 11.14 2.82 13.87
N LYS A 104 11.47 4.09 13.62
CA LYS A 104 10.80 5.26 14.19
C LYS A 104 9.77 5.88 13.24
N LEU A 105 9.77 5.47 11.99
CA LEU A 105 8.82 5.98 11.00
C LEU A 105 7.44 5.33 11.18
N ASP A 106 6.42 6.15 11.12
CA ASP A 106 5.03 5.76 10.94
C ASP A 106 4.58 6.22 9.55
N GLY A 107 4.36 5.27 8.65
CA GLY A 107 4.10 5.63 7.26
C GLY A 107 3.91 4.43 6.33
N GLU A 108 3.65 4.77 5.08
CA GLU A 108 3.54 3.88 3.93
C GLU A 108 4.61 4.30 2.93
N TYR A 109 5.66 3.51 2.76
CA TYR A 109 6.81 3.99 1.99
C TYR A 109 7.66 2.90 1.33
N ALA A 110 8.34 3.31 0.27
CA ALA A 110 9.55 2.68 -0.25
C ALA A 110 10.67 3.73 -0.33
N ILE A 111 11.86 3.39 0.13
CA ILE A 111 13.01 4.31 0.17
C ILE A 111 14.19 3.68 -0.56
N ILE A 112 14.86 4.47 -1.40
CA ILE A 112 16.18 4.17 -1.95
C ILE A 112 17.16 5.17 -1.33
N LEU A 113 18.17 4.66 -0.58
CA LEU A 113 19.19 5.47 0.05
C LEU A 113 20.57 4.96 -0.38
N VAL A 114 21.41 5.87 -0.84
CA VAL A 114 22.77 5.59 -1.28
C VAL A 114 23.75 6.24 -0.32
N ASN A 115 24.70 5.47 0.21
CA ASN A 115 25.84 5.96 0.97
C ASN A 115 27.10 5.77 0.13
N LEU A 116 27.55 6.84 -0.52
CA LEU A 116 28.72 6.82 -1.40
C LEU A 116 30.02 6.52 -0.65
N SER A 117 30.16 7.06 0.57
CA SER A 117 31.38 6.86 1.37
C SER A 117 31.58 5.41 1.82
N GLU A 118 30.48 4.66 1.98
CA GLU A 118 30.51 3.24 2.33
C GLU A 118 30.30 2.32 1.12
N SER A 119 30.06 2.89 -0.07
CA SER A 119 29.68 2.15 -1.29
C SER A 119 28.48 1.22 -1.09
N LYS A 120 27.43 1.72 -0.40
CA LYS A 120 26.22 0.94 -0.08
C LYS A 120 24.96 1.54 -0.66
N LEU A 121 24.10 0.67 -1.14
CA LEU A 121 22.72 0.96 -1.49
C LEU A 121 21.80 0.28 -0.49
N TYR A 122 20.84 1.04 0.03
CA TYR A 122 19.78 0.52 0.90
C TYR A 122 18.44 0.62 0.16
N LEU A 123 17.77 -0.51 0.02
CA LEU A 123 16.40 -0.61 -0.47
C LEU A 123 15.50 -0.96 0.71
N ILE A 124 14.55 -0.07 1.01
CA ILE A 124 13.79 -0.14 2.25
C ILE A 124 12.29 -0.10 1.92
N THR A 125 11.54 -1.02 2.51
CA THR A 125 10.08 -1.08 2.43
C THR A 125 9.47 -0.92 3.81
N ASP A 126 8.26 -0.34 3.87
CA ASP A 126 7.47 -0.36 5.10
C ASP A 126 7.06 -1.78 5.52
N THR A 127 6.41 -1.90 6.67
CA THR A 127 6.03 -3.18 7.28
C THR A 127 5.25 -4.10 6.34
N PHE A 128 4.42 -3.57 5.44
CA PHE A 128 3.60 -4.36 4.51
C PHE A 128 4.01 -4.20 3.04
N SER A 129 5.11 -3.48 2.76
CA SER A 129 5.50 -3.13 1.38
C SER A 129 4.36 -2.47 0.60
N THR A 130 3.66 -1.53 1.26
CA THR A 130 2.51 -0.84 0.67
C THR A 130 2.88 -0.06 -0.58
N LYS A 131 4.13 0.40 -0.69
CA LYS A 131 4.68 1.01 -1.89
C LYS A 131 5.66 0.04 -2.56
N PRO A 132 5.38 -0.42 -3.78
CA PRO A 132 6.21 -1.43 -4.43
C PRO A 132 7.61 -0.89 -4.74
N LEU A 133 8.59 -1.76 -4.52
CA LEU A 133 9.99 -1.53 -4.88
C LEU A 133 10.57 -2.83 -5.46
N PHE A 134 11.12 -2.73 -6.65
CA PHE A 134 11.76 -3.84 -7.35
C PHE A 134 13.24 -3.51 -7.59
N PHE A 135 14.05 -4.54 -7.71
CA PHE A 135 15.42 -4.40 -8.17
C PHE A 135 15.79 -5.56 -9.10
N GLY A 136 16.74 -5.29 -9.95
CA GLY A 136 17.34 -6.29 -10.82
C GLY A 136 18.86 -6.07 -10.86
N VAL A 137 19.58 -7.15 -10.91
CA VAL A 137 21.05 -7.17 -10.92
C VAL A 137 21.54 -8.17 -11.94
N ASP A 138 22.55 -7.79 -12.71
CA ASP A 138 23.35 -8.66 -13.54
C ASP A 138 24.85 -8.46 -13.27
N ALA A 139 25.69 -9.08 -14.10
CA ALA A 139 27.15 -9.00 -13.90
C ALA A 139 27.71 -7.56 -14.00
N GLN A 140 27.00 -6.63 -14.64
CA GLN A 140 27.49 -5.27 -14.93
C GLN A 140 26.66 -4.20 -14.24
N ASP A 141 25.36 -4.39 -14.07
CA ASP A 141 24.41 -3.35 -13.72
C ASP A 141 23.49 -3.72 -12.57
N LEU A 142 23.02 -2.70 -11.87
CA LEU A 142 22.01 -2.77 -10.82
C LEU A 142 20.99 -1.65 -11.05
N ILE A 143 19.71 -2.00 -11.12
CA ILE A 143 18.60 -1.06 -11.24
C ILE A 143 17.60 -1.35 -10.12
N ALA A 144 17.13 -0.33 -9.41
CA ALA A 144 16.01 -0.42 -8.48
C ALA A 144 14.93 0.61 -8.85
N SER A 145 13.66 0.22 -8.77
CA SER A 145 12.55 1.07 -9.22
C SER A 145 11.21 0.68 -8.60
N SER A 146 10.29 1.64 -8.54
CA SER A 146 8.89 1.39 -8.18
C SER A 146 8.17 0.43 -9.12
N TYR A 147 8.66 0.23 -10.35
CA TYR A 147 8.07 -0.61 -11.37
C TYR A 147 9.10 -1.55 -12.01
N ILE A 148 8.61 -2.61 -12.64
CA ILE A 148 9.43 -3.63 -13.29
C ILE A 148 9.99 -3.13 -14.64
N SER A 149 9.22 -2.29 -15.37
CA SER A 149 9.60 -1.85 -16.71
C SER A 149 10.94 -1.15 -16.80
N PRO A 150 11.41 -0.30 -15.85
CA PRO A 150 12.75 0.28 -15.92
C PRO A 150 13.87 -0.77 -15.89
N ILE A 151 13.64 -1.88 -15.24
CA ILE A 151 14.62 -2.97 -15.10
C ILE A 151 14.61 -3.81 -16.39
N LYS A 152 13.43 -4.33 -16.75
CA LYS A 152 13.26 -5.26 -17.87
C LYS A 152 13.60 -4.66 -19.23
N LEU A 153 13.19 -3.41 -19.48
CA LEU A 153 13.47 -2.71 -20.75
C LEU A 153 14.93 -2.27 -20.90
N ASN A 154 15.74 -2.45 -19.85
CA ASN A 154 17.19 -2.26 -19.89
C ASN A 154 17.97 -3.58 -19.79
N ASN A 155 17.33 -4.69 -20.21
CA ASN A 155 17.90 -6.03 -20.40
C ASN A 155 18.45 -6.67 -19.12
N ILE A 156 17.81 -6.44 -17.98
CA ILE A 156 18.03 -7.23 -16.75
C ILE A 156 16.80 -8.12 -16.58
N ASP A 157 17.01 -9.43 -16.65
CA ASP A 157 15.95 -10.44 -16.58
C ASP A 157 15.71 -10.95 -15.16
N ASP A 158 16.75 -10.97 -14.32
CA ASP A 158 16.65 -11.37 -12.91
C ASP A 158 16.10 -10.19 -12.10
N ILE A 159 14.77 -10.19 -11.92
CA ILE A 159 14.02 -9.12 -11.25
C ILE A 159 13.40 -9.65 -9.97
N TYR A 160 13.65 -8.95 -8.87
CA TYR A 160 13.17 -9.28 -7.54
C TYR A 160 12.33 -8.13 -6.98
N LYS A 161 11.28 -8.45 -6.25
CA LYS A 161 10.58 -7.48 -5.41
C LYS A 161 11.34 -7.38 -4.08
N VAL A 162 11.56 -6.17 -3.57
CA VAL A 162 12.08 -5.99 -2.21
C VAL A 162 11.01 -6.50 -1.25
N PRO A 163 11.33 -7.45 -0.35
CA PRO A 163 10.35 -8.02 0.56
C PRO A 163 9.69 -6.96 1.46
N HIS A 164 8.52 -7.27 1.98
CA HIS A 164 7.88 -6.50 3.04
C HIS A 164 8.80 -6.39 4.28
N ASN A 165 8.59 -5.36 5.09
CA ASN A 165 9.25 -5.19 6.39
C ASN A 165 10.79 -5.27 6.33
N THR A 166 11.42 -4.78 5.24
CA THR A 166 12.81 -5.12 4.94
C THR A 166 13.67 -3.87 4.73
N ILE A 167 14.89 -3.94 5.26
CA ILE A 167 16.04 -3.14 4.86
C ILE A 167 17.01 -4.09 4.14
N LEU A 168 17.16 -3.94 2.83
CA LEU A 168 18.09 -4.70 2.02
C LEU A 168 19.33 -3.84 1.79
N THR A 169 20.51 -4.35 2.15
CA THR A 169 21.80 -3.67 1.93
C THR A 169 22.54 -4.34 0.79
N ILE A 170 22.89 -3.57 -0.22
CA ILE A 170 23.62 -4.02 -1.41
C ILE A 170 24.96 -3.28 -1.46
N ASP A 171 26.07 -4.00 -1.66
CA ASP A 171 27.37 -3.43 -1.95
C ASP A 171 27.39 -2.91 -3.39
N LEU A 172 27.70 -1.63 -3.60
CA LEU A 172 27.69 -1.01 -4.92
C LEU A 172 28.88 -1.41 -5.80
N LEU A 173 29.94 -1.98 -5.22
CA LEU A 173 31.12 -2.41 -5.97
C LEU A 173 30.94 -3.82 -6.52
N THR A 174 30.43 -4.74 -5.69
CA THR A 174 30.21 -6.14 -6.06
C THR A 174 28.80 -6.40 -6.56
N ARG A 175 27.82 -5.58 -6.16
CA ARG A 175 26.37 -5.71 -6.37
C ARG A 175 25.74 -6.87 -5.60
N ASP A 176 26.47 -7.43 -4.65
CA ASP A 176 25.98 -8.49 -3.79
C ASP A 176 25.07 -7.92 -2.71
N ILE A 177 24.06 -8.69 -2.34
CA ILE A 177 23.28 -8.44 -1.13
C ILE A 177 24.17 -8.86 0.05
N ILE A 178 24.54 -7.90 0.90
CA ILE A 178 25.45 -8.12 2.03
C ILE A 178 24.74 -8.18 3.38
N ASP A 179 23.51 -7.66 3.46
CA ASP A 179 22.67 -7.73 4.67
C ASP A 179 21.19 -7.61 4.33
N GLN A 180 20.37 -8.27 5.14
CA GLN A 180 18.91 -8.11 5.15
C GLN A 180 18.44 -8.08 6.59
N SER A 181 17.80 -6.98 6.98
CA SER A 181 17.23 -6.80 8.31
C SER A 181 15.79 -6.35 8.27
N ILE A 182 15.07 -6.54 9.38
CA ILE A 182 13.64 -6.22 9.49
C ILE A 182 13.42 -4.83 10.07
N VAL A 183 12.38 -4.15 9.58
CA VAL A 183 11.98 -2.82 10.02
C VAL A 183 11.27 -2.86 11.36
N ARG A 184 10.34 -3.81 11.55
CA ARG A 184 9.48 -3.88 12.72
C ARG A 184 9.12 -5.31 13.12
N THR A 185 8.94 -5.51 14.44
CA THR A 185 8.34 -6.71 15.02
C THR A 185 7.07 -6.34 15.78
N PHE A 186 6.04 -7.18 15.70
CA PHE A 186 4.81 -7.03 16.48
C PHE A 186 4.87 -7.79 17.79
N ASN A 187 4.22 -7.27 18.81
CA ASN A 187 3.92 -8.01 20.04
C ASN A 187 2.71 -8.93 19.77
N LEU A 188 2.86 -10.23 20.09
CA LEU A 188 1.85 -11.25 19.85
C LEU A 188 1.07 -11.64 21.12
N ASP A 189 1.30 -10.95 22.24
CA ASP A 189 0.56 -11.19 23.50
C ASP A 189 -0.91 -10.78 23.38
N GLN A 190 -1.83 -11.71 23.60
CA GLN A 190 -3.27 -11.52 23.47
C GLN A 190 -3.91 -11.22 24.85
N TYR A 191 -3.91 -9.97 25.28
CA TYR A 191 -4.35 -9.58 26.63
C TYR A 191 -5.54 -8.60 26.65
N LYS A 192 -5.93 -8.05 25.50
CA LYS A 192 -7.01 -7.06 25.43
C LYS A 192 -8.38 -7.72 25.38
N THR A 193 -9.29 -7.24 26.22
CA THR A 193 -10.62 -7.82 26.43
C THR A 193 -11.78 -6.97 25.88
N ASN A 194 -11.47 -5.89 25.15
CA ASN A 194 -12.44 -5.05 24.43
C ASN A 194 -11.80 -4.44 23.18
N TYR A 195 -12.62 -3.78 22.34
CA TYR A 195 -12.20 -3.21 21.07
C TYR A 195 -11.84 -1.72 21.14
N ASP A 196 -11.83 -1.10 22.31
CA ASP A 196 -11.73 0.36 22.44
C ASP A 196 -10.43 0.93 21.88
N ASP A 197 -9.31 0.26 22.14
CA ASP A 197 -8.01 0.71 21.64
C ASP A 197 -7.89 0.49 20.13
N TRP A 198 -8.42 -0.62 19.62
CA TRP A 198 -8.50 -0.84 18.18
C TRP A 198 -9.34 0.26 17.48
N ASN A 199 -10.50 0.60 18.04
CA ASN A 199 -11.35 1.66 17.52
C ASN A 199 -10.64 3.01 17.49
N LYS A 200 -9.85 3.33 18.52
CA LYS A 200 -9.03 4.56 18.57
C LYS A 200 -7.91 4.53 17.51
N ALA A 201 -7.21 3.40 17.40
CA ALA A 201 -6.16 3.23 16.40
C ALA A 201 -6.71 3.38 14.99
N PHE A 202 -7.87 2.78 14.69
CA PHE A 202 -8.52 2.90 13.40
C PHE A 202 -8.96 4.34 13.10
N ALA A 203 -9.56 5.03 14.06
CA ALA A 203 -9.91 6.46 13.90
C ALA A 203 -8.66 7.32 13.63
N ASN A 204 -7.56 7.09 14.35
CA ASN A 204 -6.30 7.77 14.11
C ASN A 204 -5.69 7.44 12.74
N SER A 205 -5.81 6.22 12.29
CA SER A 205 -5.32 5.78 10.98
C SER A 205 -6.00 6.54 9.83
N ILE A 206 -7.32 6.72 9.89
CA ILE A 206 -8.07 7.57 8.94
C ILE A 206 -7.64 9.03 9.07
N LYS A 207 -7.50 9.55 10.29
CA LYS A 207 -7.07 10.93 10.53
C LYS A 207 -5.70 11.23 9.94
N LYS A 208 -4.71 10.35 10.14
CA LYS A 208 -3.35 10.46 9.56
C LYS A 208 -3.40 10.55 8.03
N ARG A 209 -4.16 9.67 7.40
CA ARG A 209 -4.27 9.54 5.93
C ARG A 209 -5.09 10.64 5.26
N THR A 210 -5.81 11.44 6.06
CA THR A 210 -6.63 12.56 5.59
C THR A 210 -6.17 13.92 6.15
N HIS A 211 -4.93 13.99 6.65
CA HIS A 211 -4.36 15.23 7.18
C HIS A 211 -3.52 15.95 6.11
N ASN A 212 -3.58 17.29 6.11
CA ASN A 212 -2.75 18.18 5.28
C ASN A 212 -2.78 17.87 3.78
N LEU A 213 -3.95 17.52 3.25
CA LEU A 213 -4.14 17.17 1.85
C LEU A 213 -4.32 18.40 0.96
N LYS A 214 -3.79 18.35 -0.25
CA LYS A 214 -4.04 19.31 -1.34
C LYS A 214 -5.11 18.80 -2.31
N GLU A 215 -5.28 17.48 -2.37
CA GLU A 215 -6.13 16.79 -3.30
C GLU A 215 -7.30 16.09 -2.58
N ASN A 216 -8.36 15.81 -3.31
CA ASN A 216 -9.55 15.20 -2.76
C ASN A 216 -9.36 13.69 -2.53
N VAL A 217 -9.97 13.21 -1.44
CA VAL A 217 -10.05 11.80 -1.08
C VAL A 217 -11.24 11.14 -1.77
N PHE A 218 -11.06 9.87 -2.17
CA PHE A 218 -12.18 9.02 -2.57
C PHE A 218 -12.04 7.59 -2.02
N ILE A 219 -13.15 6.87 -2.02
CA ILE A 219 -13.25 5.47 -1.65
C ILE A 219 -14.03 4.68 -2.70
N GLY A 220 -13.70 3.41 -2.88
CA GLY A 220 -14.57 2.44 -3.52
C GLY A 220 -15.59 1.94 -2.49
N LEU A 221 -16.85 2.37 -2.56
CA LEU A 221 -17.87 2.00 -1.59
C LEU A 221 -18.65 0.77 -2.07
N SER A 222 -18.59 -0.31 -1.30
CA SER A 222 -19.33 -1.55 -1.49
C SER A 222 -20.29 -1.81 -0.31
N SER A 223 -21.09 -2.86 -0.34
CA SER A 223 -21.87 -3.33 0.82
C SER A 223 -21.02 -4.13 1.83
N GLY A 224 -19.71 -4.31 1.56
CA GLY A 224 -18.78 -5.03 2.42
C GLY A 224 -18.38 -4.25 3.68
N TYR A 225 -17.76 -4.96 4.63
CA TYR A 225 -17.33 -4.42 5.92
C TYR A 225 -16.25 -3.33 5.76
N ASP A 226 -15.25 -3.57 4.94
CA ASP A 226 -14.01 -2.79 4.85
C ASP A 226 -14.30 -1.35 4.38
N SER A 227 -14.89 -1.22 3.22
CA SER A 227 -15.29 0.09 2.69
C SER A 227 -16.36 0.77 3.55
N GLY A 228 -17.23 -0.03 4.19
CA GLY A 228 -18.23 0.46 5.14
C GLY A 228 -17.60 1.10 6.37
N ALA A 229 -16.60 0.48 6.98
CA ALA A 229 -15.91 1.02 8.15
C ALA A 229 -15.13 2.31 7.81
N ILE A 230 -14.43 2.35 6.67
CA ILE A 230 -13.76 3.56 6.18
C ILE A 230 -14.78 4.69 5.95
N CYS A 231 -15.89 4.41 5.26
CA CYS A 231 -16.96 5.38 5.02
C CYS A 231 -17.55 5.91 6.33
N CYS A 232 -17.86 5.03 7.28
CA CYS A 232 -18.37 5.37 8.61
C CYS A 232 -17.42 6.34 9.33
N GLU A 233 -16.13 6.03 9.39
CA GLU A 233 -15.16 6.87 10.10
C GLU A 233 -14.93 8.21 9.42
N LEU A 234 -14.90 8.27 8.09
CA LEU A 234 -14.81 9.52 7.35
C LEU A 234 -15.99 10.45 7.65
N LEU A 235 -17.21 9.90 7.71
CA LEU A 235 -18.43 10.65 8.08
C LEU A 235 -18.36 11.13 9.53
N LYS A 236 -17.94 10.28 10.47
CA LYS A 236 -17.78 10.67 11.89
C LYS A 236 -16.77 11.80 12.08
N GLN A 237 -15.68 11.79 11.33
CA GLN A 237 -14.67 12.84 11.36
C GLN A 237 -15.06 14.07 10.53
N ASN A 238 -16.24 14.06 9.91
CA ASN A 238 -16.71 15.12 9.01
C ASN A 238 -15.67 15.48 7.93
N LYS A 239 -15.03 14.44 7.35
CA LYS A 239 -14.05 14.61 6.28
C LYS A 239 -14.75 14.65 4.94
N PRO A 240 -14.42 15.62 4.05
CA PRO A 240 -14.93 15.61 2.69
C PRO A 240 -14.31 14.46 1.89
N PHE A 241 -15.13 13.69 1.18
CA PHE A 241 -14.69 12.63 0.28
C PHE A 241 -15.74 12.35 -0.80
N LYS A 242 -15.31 11.66 -1.86
CA LYS A 242 -16.23 11.05 -2.82
C LYS A 242 -16.24 9.54 -2.68
N SER A 243 -17.40 8.94 -2.85
CA SER A 243 -17.49 7.49 -2.93
C SER A 243 -18.00 7.04 -4.29
N TYR A 244 -17.36 6.00 -4.81
CA TYR A 244 -17.73 5.37 -6.08
C TYR A 244 -18.16 3.93 -5.82
N SER A 245 -19.41 3.62 -6.19
CA SER A 245 -19.95 2.28 -6.09
C SER A 245 -20.17 1.71 -7.48
N VAL A 246 -19.62 0.53 -7.75
CA VAL A 246 -19.78 -0.15 -9.03
C VAL A 246 -20.94 -1.11 -8.93
N LYS A 247 -21.83 -1.11 -9.94
CA LYS A 247 -22.93 -2.06 -10.03
C LYS A 247 -22.40 -3.48 -10.23
N ALA A 248 -22.46 -4.27 -9.17
CA ALA A 248 -21.97 -5.65 -9.10
C ALA A 248 -22.89 -6.50 -8.20
N LYS A 249 -22.37 -7.58 -7.62
CA LYS A 249 -23.10 -8.46 -6.67
C LYS A 249 -23.17 -7.83 -5.26
N GLU A 250 -23.74 -6.64 -5.15
CA GLU A 250 -23.90 -5.89 -3.91
C GLU A 250 -25.28 -6.14 -3.26
N ASN A 251 -25.36 -5.92 -1.95
CA ASN A 251 -26.65 -5.78 -1.27
C ASN A 251 -27.17 -4.37 -1.54
N LEU A 252 -28.24 -4.28 -2.33
CA LEU A 252 -28.77 -2.99 -2.81
C LEU A 252 -29.36 -2.13 -1.69
N ASP A 253 -29.96 -2.74 -0.66
CA ASP A 253 -30.53 -2.01 0.47
C ASP A 253 -29.41 -1.36 1.29
N VAL A 254 -28.37 -2.13 1.66
CA VAL A 254 -27.17 -1.61 2.34
C VAL A 254 -26.50 -0.50 1.53
N MET A 255 -26.41 -0.68 0.21
CA MET A 255 -25.81 0.34 -0.66
C MET A 255 -26.65 1.62 -0.71
N SER A 256 -27.97 1.50 -0.82
CA SER A 256 -28.89 2.63 -0.80
C SER A 256 -28.74 3.45 0.47
N ASP A 257 -28.77 2.77 1.63
CA ASP A 257 -28.64 3.42 2.94
C ASP A 257 -27.27 4.13 3.09
N ARG A 258 -26.18 3.50 2.65
CA ARG A 258 -24.82 4.11 2.69
C ARG A 258 -24.73 5.34 1.78
N ILE A 259 -25.25 5.26 0.56
CA ILE A 259 -25.28 6.38 -0.39
C ILE A 259 -26.09 7.55 0.19
N GLU A 260 -27.24 7.24 0.81
CA GLU A 260 -28.06 8.26 1.45
C GLU A 260 -27.32 8.94 2.63
N LEU A 261 -26.63 8.18 3.48
CA LEU A 261 -25.84 8.71 4.58
C LEU A 261 -24.72 9.62 4.07
N VAL A 262 -23.97 9.22 3.03
CA VAL A 262 -22.92 10.05 2.44
C VAL A 262 -23.50 11.35 1.89
N ASN A 263 -24.58 11.29 1.11
CA ASN A 263 -25.17 12.48 0.50
C ASN A 263 -25.84 13.42 1.53
N LYS A 264 -26.34 12.88 2.64
CA LYS A 264 -26.89 13.69 3.76
C LYS A 264 -25.81 14.44 4.54
N SER A 265 -24.55 14.04 4.46
CA SER A 265 -23.45 14.70 5.18
C SER A 265 -23.19 16.15 4.73
N ASN A 266 -23.66 16.55 3.54
CA ASN A 266 -23.43 17.85 2.89
C ASN A 266 -21.96 18.21 2.62
N VAL A 267 -21.01 17.34 2.97
CA VAL A 267 -19.56 17.52 2.73
C VAL A 267 -18.98 16.48 1.80
N SER A 268 -19.74 15.43 1.50
CA SER A 268 -19.32 14.29 0.69
C SER A 268 -20.37 13.95 -0.37
N GLU A 269 -19.96 13.22 -1.39
CA GLU A 269 -20.82 12.84 -2.52
C GLU A 269 -20.65 11.35 -2.83
N ALA A 270 -21.76 10.64 -3.05
CA ALA A 270 -21.76 9.26 -3.46
C ALA A 270 -22.25 9.11 -4.91
N LYS A 271 -21.51 8.35 -5.71
CA LYS A 271 -21.85 8.04 -7.11
C LYS A 271 -21.99 6.54 -7.32
N TYR A 272 -23.04 6.16 -8.01
CA TYR A 272 -23.26 4.79 -8.44
C TYR A 272 -22.93 4.65 -9.92
N LEU A 273 -21.96 3.80 -10.24
CA LEU A 273 -21.37 3.64 -11.56
C LEU A 273 -21.79 2.31 -12.18
N ASP A 274 -22.14 2.32 -13.48
CA ASP A 274 -22.45 1.12 -14.25
C ASP A 274 -21.34 0.82 -15.26
N ILE A 275 -20.62 -0.27 -15.06
CA ILE A 275 -19.53 -0.74 -15.94
C ILE A 275 -20.04 -1.62 -17.09
N THR A 276 -21.34 -1.88 -17.18
CA THR A 276 -21.92 -2.76 -18.20
C THR A 276 -21.52 -2.33 -19.60
N GLY A 277 -20.95 -3.25 -20.38
CA GLY A 277 -20.47 -3.01 -21.74
C GLY A 277 -19.15 -2.24 -21.85
N GLN A 278 -18.48 -1.90 -20.72
CA GLN A 278 -17.24 -1.13 -20.72
C GLN A 278 -16.02 -1.94 -20.23
N ARG A 279 -16.18 -3.18 -19.79
CA ARG A 279 -15.09 -4.00 -19.22
C ARG A 279 -13.88 -4.10 -20.16
N ASP A 280 -14.12 -4.36 -21.44
CA ASP A 280 -13.02 -4.49 -22.43
C ASP A 280 -12.20 -3.21 -22.57
N ILE A 281 -12.82 -2.03 -22.37
CA ILE A 281 -12.13 -0.74 -22.42
C ILE A 281 -11.08 -0.68 -21.31
N TYR A 282 -11.48 -1.01 -20.07
CA TYR A 282 -10.59 -0.94 -18.91
C TYR A 282 -9.59 -2.10 -18.84
N GLN A 283 -9.96 -3.28 -19.33
CA GLN A 283 -9.01 -4.38 -19.51
C GLN A 283 -7.91 -4.01 -20.53
N ASN A 284 -8.28 -3.41 -21.65
CA ASN A 284 -7.33 -2.91 -22.63
C ASN A 284 -6.49 -1.74 -22.10
N TYR A 285 -7.07 -0.88 -21.25
CA TYR A 285 -6.32 0.17 -20.57
C TYR A 285 -5.22 -0.43 -19.68
N ILE A 286 -5.55 -1.39 -18.82
CA ILE A 286 -4.60 -2.10 -17.95
C ILE A 286 -3.49 -2.71 -18.80
N LYS A 287 -3.83 -3.47 -19.83
CA LYS A 287 -2.85 -4.10 -20.73
C LYS A 287 -1.87 -3.12 -21.36
N ARG A 288 -2.31 -1.90 -21.65
CA ARG A 288 -1.51 -0.93 -22.41
C ARG A 288 -0.78 0.07 -21.53
N TYR A 289 -1.31 0.40 -20.36
CA TYR A 289 -0.89 1.57 -19.59
C TYR A 289 -0.43 1.27 -18.17
N THR A 290 -0.66 0.08 -17.65
CA THR A 290 -0.05 -0.36 -16.38
C THR A 290 1.25 -1.11 -16.63
N ASP A 291 2.10 -1.15 -15.62
CA ASP A 291 3.28 -2.01 -15.65
C ASP A 291 2.84 -3.49 -15.67
N PRO A 292 3.44 -4.35 -16.49
CA PRO A 292 3.10 -5.77 -16.52
C PRO A 292 3.39 -6.42 -15.17
N TYR A 293 2.39 -7.06 -14.59
CA TYR A 293 2.56 -7.75 -13.33
C TYR A 293 1.84 -9.10 -13.32
N VAL A 294 2.59 -10.11 -12.89
CA VAL A 294 2.08 -11.44 -12.58
C VAL A 294 2.21 -11.64 -11.09
N PHE A 295 1.11 -11.82 -10.40
CA PHE A 295 1.10 -12.03 -8.97
C PHE A 295 0.88 -13.50 -8.62
N SER A 296 1.49 -13.92 -7.50
CA SER A 296 1.39 -15.27 -6.97
C SER A 296 0.58 -15.25 -5.68
N MET A 297 -0.37 -16.17 -5.57
CA MET A 297 -1.17 -16.36 -4.37
C MET A 297 -1.13 -17.80 -3.89
N TYR A 298 -1.11 -17.97 -2.58
CA TYR A 298 -1.21 -19.26 -1.93
C TYR A 298 -2.65 -19.78 -2.01
N ARG A 299 -2.80 -21.07 -2.26
CA ARG A 299 -4.08 -21.79 -2.19
C ARG A 299 -3.94 -23.05 -1.35
N THR A 300 -4.99 -23.31 -0.59
CA THR A 300 -5.11 -24.58 0.15
C THR A 300 -6.53 -25.11 0.04
N ASP A 301 -6.65 -26.43 -0.17
CA ASP A 301 -7.91 -27.17 -0.03
C ASP A 301 -8.00 -27.91 1.31
N GLY A 302 -7.02 -27.63 2.21
CA GLY A 302 -6.89 -28.28 3.51
C GLY A 302 -6.00 -29.54 3.48
N ILE A 303 -5.65 -30.05 2.31
CA ILE A 303 -4.78 -31.22 2.12
C ILE A 303 -3.59 -30.84 1.24
N HIS A 304 -3.85 -30.13 0.14
CA HIS A 304 -2.81 -29.70 -0.79
C HIS A 304 -2.60 -28.19 -0.70
N HIS A 305 -1.36 -27.81 -0.80
CA HIS A 305 -0.92 -26.42 -0.80
C HIS A 305 -0.22 -26.11 -2.12
N SER A 306 -0.61 -25.04 -2.79
CA SER A 306 -0.01 -24.63 -4.06
C SER A 306 0.01 -23.12 -4.20
N TRP A 307 0.99 -22.63 -4.96
CA TRP A 307 0.99 -21.26 -5.44
C TRP A 307 0.41 -21.23 -6.85
N PHE A 308 -0.44 -20.26 -7.12
CA PHE A 308 -0.95 -20.03 -8.47
C PHE A 308 -0.64 -18.60 -8.90
N ASN A 309 -0.39 -18.44 -10.18
CA ASN A 309 -0.08 -17.15 -10.79
C ASN A 309 -1.31 -16.62 -11.52
N ALA A 310 -1.53 -15.31 -11.44
CA ALA A 310 -2.54 -14.62 -12.20
C ALA A 310 -1.96 -13.32 -12.80
N ASN A 311 -2.41 -12.98 -14.00
CA ASN A 311 -2.04 -11.75 -14.64
C ASN A 311 -2.95 -10.60 -14.18
N LEU A 312 -2.39 -9.41 -13.99
CA LEU A 312 -3.14 -8.22 -13.66
C LEU A 312 -4.28 -7.93 -14.65
N VAL A 313 -4.04 -8.19 -15.94
CA VAL A 313 -5.00 -7.95 -17.03
C VAL A 313 -6.26 -8.83 -16.93
N ASP A 314 -6.14 -10.02 -16.33
CA ASP A 314 -7.22 -10.99 -16.24
C ASP A 314 -8.00 -10.88 -14.91
N ASP A 315 -7.61 -9.95 -14.03
CA ASP A 315 -8.25 -9.75 -12.73
C ASP A 315 -9.43 -8.76 -12.82
N TYR A 316 -10.64 -9.25 -12.58
CA TYR A 316 -11.86 -8.42 -12.60
C TYR A 316 -11.86 -7.32 -11.54
N GLY A 317 -11.18 -7.53 -10.41
CA GLY A 317 -11.01 -6.49 -9.39
C GLY A 317 -10.13 -5.35 -9.90
N ALA A 318 -9.06 -5.66 -10.67
CA ALA A 318 -8.23 -4.65 -11.33
C ALA A 318 -9.03 -3.86 -12.38
N VAL A 319 -9.87 -4.54 -13.16
CA VAL A 319 -10.75 -3.88 -14.17
C VAL A 319 -11.72 -2.93 -13.50
N GLY A 320 -12.37 -3.36 -12.41
CA GLY A 320 -13.28 -2.51 -11.66
C GLY A 320 -12.58 -1.32 -11.00
N LEU A 321 -11.39 -1.53 -10.44
CA LEU A 321 -10.58 -0.44 -9.88
C LEU A 321 -10.16 0.56 -10.95
N SER A 322 -9.75 0.09 -12.13
CA SER A 322 -9.42 0.94 -13.27
C SER A 322 -10.59 1.84 -13.67
N PHE A 323 -11.82 1.29 -13.70
CA PHE A 323 -13.04 2.06 -13.95
C PHE A 323 -13.30 3.12 -12.88
N VAL A 324 -13.14 2.78 -11.60
CA VAL A 324 -13.28 3.73 -10.49
C VAL A 324 -12.21 4.83 -10.57
N CYS A 325 -10.95 4.47 -10.80
CA CYS A 325 -9.83 5.42 -10.93
C CYS A 325 -10.03 6.42 -12.08
N ASP A 326 -10.50 5.94 -13.25
CA ASP A 326 -10.80 6.80 -14.39
C ASP A 326 -11.88 7.84 -14.07
N ASN A 327 -12.95 7.42 -13.36
CA ASN A 327 -14.00 8.35 -12.93
C ASN A 327 -13.48 9.32 -11.85
N ALA A 328 -12.71 8.83 -10.89
CA ALA A 328 -12.17 9.64 -9.80
C ALA A 328 -11.23 10.74 -10.32
N VAL A 329 -10.30 10.41 -11.22
CA VAL A 329 -9.32 11.38 -11.74
C VAL A 329 -9.96 12.44 -12.61
N LYS A 330 -11.00 12.11 -13.38
CA LYS A 330 -11.80 13.07 -14.18
C LYS A 330 -12.48 14.12 -13.30
N GLU A 331 -12.69 13.83 -12.03
CA GLU A 331 -13.29 14.72 -11.05
C GLU A 331 -12.27 15.34 -10.08
N GLY A 332 -10.96 15.18 -10.36
CA GLY A 332 -9.89 15.76 -9.57
C GLY A 332 -9.63 15.04 -8.24
N ASN A 333 -10.02 13.77 -8.10
CA ASN A 333 -9.75 12.99 -6.89
C ASN A 333 -8.51 12.13 -7.11
N LYS A 334 -7.48 12.32 -6.29
CA LYS A 334 -6.18 11.66 -6.46
C LYS A 334 -5.71 10.83 -5.26
N ILE A 335 -6.49 10.78 -4.16
CA ILE A 335 -6.15 10.02 -2.96
C ILE A 335 -7.23 8.96 -2.71
N TYR A 336 -6.84 7.70 -2.86
CA TYR A 336 -7.71 6.54 -2.68
C TYR A 336 -7.50 5.89 -1.31
N LEU A 337 -8.51 5.90 -0.43
CA LEU A 337 -8.47 5.08 0.78
C LEU A 337 -9.02 3.69 0.48
N SER A 338 -8.13 2.70 0.58
CA SER A 338 -8.42 1.31 0.25
C SER A 338 -8.79 0.48 1.47
N GLY A 339 -9.68 -0.49 1.26
CA GLY A 339 -10.04 -1.53 2.24
C GLY A 339 -9.05 -2.70 2.33
N GLN A 340 -7.95 -2.68 1.59
CA GLN A 340 -6.96 -3.76 1.61
C GLN A 340 -6.33 -3.93 2.99
N GLY A 341 -5.95 -5.16 3.30
CA GLY A 341 -5.44 -5.59 4.60
C GLY A 341 -6.52 -6.12 5.55
N ALA A 342 -7.77 -5.71 5.40
CA ALA A 342 -8.84 -6.11 6.32
C ALA A 342 -9.16 -7.61 6.27
N ASP A 343 -9.24 -8.19 5.09
CA ASP A 343 -9.47 -9.63 4.93
C ASP A 343 -8.27 -10.44 5.38
N GLU A 344 -7.09 -9.99 5.04
CA GLU A 344 -5.81 -10.64 5.29
C GLU A 344 -5.47 -10.69 6.78
N ILE A 345 -5.67 -9.56 7.47
CA ILE A 345 -5.28 -9.40 8.88
C ILE A 345 -6.41 -9.85 9.84
N PHE A 346 -7.67 -9.46 9.59
CA PHE A 346 -8.73 -9.60 10.61
C PHE A 346 -9.58 -10.86 10.48
N ALA A 347 -9.41 -11.64 9.41
CA ALA A 347 -10.20 -12.85 9.17
C ALA A 347 -9.46 -13.96 8.42
N ASP A 348 -8.30 -13.68 7.85
CA ASP A 348 -7.61 -14.60 6.94
C ASP A 348 -8.61 -15.28 5.97
N TYR A 349 -9.53 -14.47 5.40
CA TYR A 349 -10.57 -14.93 4.46
C TYR A 349 -11.45 -16.08 4.96
N GLY A 350 -11.72 -16.14 6.25
CA GLY A 350 -12.55 -17.20 6.83
C GLY A 350 -13.32 -16.80 8.08
N HIS A 351 -14.19 -17.68 8.55
CA HIS A 351 -14.90 -17.55 9.83
C HIS A 351 -15.36 -18.92 10.33
N ASN A 352 -15.24 -19.17 11.63
CA ASN A 352 -15.68 -20.41 12.29
C ASN A 352 -15.22 -21.70 11.62
N GLY A 353 -13.99 -21.75 11.15
CA GLY A 353 -13.42 -22.92 10.48
C GLY A 353 -13.83 -23.07 9.02
N ILE A 354 -14.54 -22.10 8.44
CA ILE A 354 -14.96 -22.09 7.04
C ILE A 354 -14.12 -21.09 6.27
N ALA A 355 -13.39 -21.56 5.26
CA ALA A 355 -12.69 -20.68 4.33
C ALA A 355 -13.67 -20.05 3.33
N TYR A 356 -13.65 -18.72 3.18
CA TYR A 356 -14.41 -17.99 2.18
C TYR A 356 -13.66 -17.82 0.85
N ALA A 357 -12.36 -18.08 0.88
CA ALA A 357 -11.51 -18.07 -0.31
C ALA A 357 -10.39 -19.11 -0.16
N GLY A 358 -9.88 -19.61 -1.28
CA GLY A 358 -8.91 -20.70 -1.31
C GLY A 358 -7.54 -20.37 -0.71
N GLN A 359 -7.24 -19.11 -0.47
CA GLN A 359 -6.01 -18.66 0.19
C GLN A 359 -6.08 -18.63 1.73
N SER A 360 -7.24 -18.89 2.32
CA SER A 360 -7.41 -18.89 3.78
C SER A 360 -6.67 -20.07 4.42
N SER A 361 -5.77 -19.80 5.34
CA SER A 361 -5.01 -20.78 6.11
C SER A 361 -5.61 -21.03 7.51
N LEU A 362 -6.08 -19.98 8.17
CA LEU A 362 -6.65 -20.02 9.51
C LEU A 362 -8.16 -20.30 9.52
N LYS A 363 -8.82 -20.15 8.36
CA LYS A 363 -10.29 -20.27 8.24
C LYS A 363 -11.05 -19.41 9.24
N GLY A 364 -10.46 -18.25 9.61
CA GLY A 364 -11.01 -17.30 10.55
C GLY A 364 -11.02 -17.79 12.00
N ILE A 365 -10.12 -18.70 12.37
CA ILE A 365 -9.90 -19.13 13.75
C ILE A 365 -8.49 -18.75 14.17
N PHE A 366 -8.38 -17.76 15.04
CA PHE A 366 -7.12 -17.35 15.65
C PHE A 366 -6.88 -18.15 16.95
N PRO A 367 -5.70 -18.78 17.11
CA PRO A 367 -5.40 -19.55 18.33
C PRO A 367 -5.10 -18.65 19.54
N ASP A 368 -5.14 -19.22 20.74
CA ASP A 368 -4.77 -18.53 21.99
C ASP A 368 -3.29 -18.12 22.00
N ASP A 369 -2.43 -18.88 21.34
CA ASP A 369 -1.03 -18.53 21.10
C ASP A 369 -0.78 -18.20 19.63
N LEU A 370 -0.70 -16.91 19.33
CA LEU A 370 -0.43 -16.44 17.96
C LEU A 370 0.95 -16.82 17.43
N ASN A 371 1.93 -17.10 18.30
CA ASN A 371 3.27 -17.54 17.86
C ASN A 371 3.20 -18.85 17.05
N SER A 372 2.16 -19.65 17.27
CA SER A 372 1.98 -20.91 16.55
C SER A 372 1.61 -20.76 15.07
N VAL A 373 1.12 -19.59 14.67
CA VAL A 373 0.63 -19.34 13.29
C VAL A 373 1.21 -18.06 12.67
N TYR A 374 1.80 -17.17 13.46
CA TYR A 374 2.31 -15.90 12.99
C TYR A 374 3.72 -16.02 12.36
N PRO A 375 3.97 -15.38 11.22
CA PRO A 375 2.96 -14.78 10.34
C PRO A 375 2.22 -15.87 9.52
N TRP A 376 0.90 -15.78 9.41
CA TRP A 376 0.17 -16.64 8.48
C TRP A 376 0.37 -16.18 7.03
N PRO A 377 0.17 -17.06 6.02
CA PRO A 377 0.56 -16.75 4.64
C PRO A 377 0.02 -15.45 4.06
N ASN A 378 -1.20 -15.04 4.45
CA ASN A 378 -1.80 -13.80 3.98
C ASN A 378 -1.42 -12.56 4.79
N PHE A 379 -0.64 -12.69 5.87
CA PHE A 379 -0.30 -11.54 6.72
C PHE A 379 0.61 -10.55 6.00
N TYR A 380 1.60 -11.04 5.29
CA TYR A 380 2.56 -10.25 4.53
C TYR A 380 2.57 -10.59 3.04
N GLU A 381 2.39 -11.86 2.70
CA GLU A 381 2.56 -12.44 1.36
C GLU A 381 1.20 -12.80 0.74
N SER A 382 1.20 -13.64 -0.30
CA SER A 382 0.00 -14.17 -0.92
C SER A 382 -0.96 -13.05 -1.36
N SER A 383 -2.22 -13.07 -0.89
CA SER A 383 -3.20 -12.05 -1.26
C SER A 383 -2.86 -10.65 -0.76
N GLN A 384 -2.19 -10.51 0.39
CA GLN A 384 -1.76 -9.21 0.89
C GLN A 384 -0.82 -8.54 -0.12
N ASP A 385 0.27 -9.21 -0.49
CA ASP A 385 1.25 -8.69 -1.45
C ASP A 385 0.66 -8.49 -2.85
N ALA A 386 -0.10 -9.50 -3.30
CA ALA A 386 -0.71 -9.51 -4.63
C ALA A 386 -1.69 -8.34 -4.82
N PHE A 387 -2.56 -8.11 -3.84
CA PHE A 387 -3.61 -7.11 -3.97
C PHE A 387 -3.10 -5.69 -3.73
N LEU A 388 -2.14 -5.49 -2.82
CA LEU A 388 -1.45 -4.22 -2.68
C LEU A 388 -0.75 -3.82 -3.97
N THR A 389 0.04 -4.71 -4.55
CA THR A 389 0.76 -4.42 -5.80
C THR A 389 -0.21 -4.17 -6.96
N LYS A 390 -1.30 -4.94 -7.05
CA LYS A 390 -2.38 -4.71 -8.02
C LYS A 390 -2.95 -3.29 -7.91
N GLU A 391 -3.33 -2.86 -6.71
CA GLU A 391 -3.90 -1.54 -6.49
C GLU A 391 -2.90 -0.43 -6.81
N GLU A 392 -1.66 -0.58 -6.37
CA GLU A 392 -0.57 0.36 -6.62
C GLU A 392 -0.27 0.52 -8.13
N PHE A 393 -0.35 -0.57 -8.89
CA PHE A 393 -0.10 -0.52 -10.33
C PHE A 393 -1.29 0.11 -11.08
N VAL A 394 -2.50 -0.28 -10.73
CA VAL A 394 -3.71 0.27 -11.38
C VAL A 394 -3.88 1.75 -11.01
N ALA A 395 -3.95 2.08 -9.72
CA ALA A 395 -4.13 3.47 -9.27
C ALA A 395 -2.97 4.37 -9.74
N GLY A 396 -1.73 3.89 -9.63
CA GLY A 396 -0.54 4.61 -10.09
C GLY A 396 -0.57 4.96 -11.57
N SER A 397 -1.15 4.12 -12.44
CA SER A 397 -1.28 4.40 -13.87
C SER A 397 -2.20 5.59 -14.19
N TYR A 398 -3.02 6.00 -13.23
CA TYR A 398 -3.89 7.18 -13.26
C TYR A 398 -3.32 8.38 -12.49
N GLY A 399 -2.14 8.29 -11.90
CA GLY A 399 -1.60 9.32 -11.00
C GLY A 399 -2.42 9.45 -9.71
N ILE A 400 -2.93 8.34 -9.18
CA ILE A 400 -3.69 8.26 -7.93
C ILE A 400 -2.83 7.57 -6.88
N GLU A 401 -2.82 8.09 -5.65
CA GLU A 401 -2.21 7.47 -4.48
C GLU A 401 -3.21 6.63 -3.69
N ALA A 402 -2.93 5.33 -3.55
CA ALA A 402 -3.65 4.49 -2.61
C ALA A 402 -3.03 4.59 -1.21
N ARG A 403 -3.87 4.58 -0.18
CA ARG A 403 -3.53 4.59 1.25
C ARG A 403 -4.33 3.50 1.96
N TYR A 404 -3.71 2.84 2.94
CA TYR A 404 -4.19 1.58 3.51
C TYR A 404 -4.47 1.69 5.01
N PRO A 405 -5.64 2.20 5.44
CA PRO A 405 -5.94 2.41 6.86
C PRO A 405 -5.86 1.17 7.74
N PHE A 406 -6.20 -0.01 7.20
CA PHE A 406 -6.17 -1.27 7.95
C PHE A 406 -4.76 -1.85 8.12
N LEU A 407 -3.79 -1.37 7.36
CA LEU A 407 -2.37 -1.71 7.48
C LEU A 407 -1.58 -0.71 8.32
N ASP A 408 -2.27 0.23 8.98
CA ASP A 408 -1.67 1.08 9.99
C ASP A 408 -1.09 0.23 11.12
N ILE A 409 0.13 0.54 11.51
CA ILE A 409 0.89 -0.27 12.47
C ILE A 409 0.15 -0.43 13.79
N ASP A 410 -0.48 0.65 14.28
CA ASP A 410 -1.23 0.61 15.53
C ASP A 410 -2.52 -0.21 15.37
N VAL A 411 -3.20 -0.07 14.23
CA VAL A 411 -4.43 -0.86 13.94
C VAL A 411 -4.13 -2.36 13.94
N VAL A 412 -3.04 -2.76 13.30
CA VAL A 412 -2.63 -4.16 13.26
C VAL A 412 -2.17 -4.63 14.63
N GLN A 413 -1.35 -3.84 15.34
CA GLN A 413 -0.88 -4.19 16.68
C GLN A 413 -2.05 -4.36 17.66
N GLU A 414 -3.02 -3.44 17.64
CA GLU A 414 -4.19 -3.53 18.51
C GLU A 414 -5.05 -4.77 18.24
N PHE A 415 -5.17 -5.17 16.97
CA PHE A 415 -5.82 -6.43 16.61
C PHE A 415 -5.03 -7.64 17.13
N LEU A 416 -3.71 -7.68 16.95
CA LEU A 416 -2.89 -8.79 17.42
C LEU A 416 -2.97 -8.97 18.96
N ASN A 417 -3.11 -7.87 19.69
CA ASN A 417 -3.23 -7.90 21.15
C ASN A 417 -4.63 -8.25 21.68
N LEU A 418 -5.68 -8.33 20.83
CA LEU A 418 -6.99 -8.78 21.28
C LEU A 418 -6.94 -10.25 21.72
N HIS A 419 -7.72 -10.60 22.74
CA HIS A 419 -7.94 -11.99 23.13
C HIS A 419 -8.54 -12.81 21.99
N ALA A 420 -8.17 -14.08 21.88
CA ALA A 420 -8.61 -14.96 20.79
C ALA A 420 -10.15 -15.05 20.69
N ASP A 421 -10.86 -15.11 21.83
CA ASP A 421 -12.32 -15.13 21.87
C ASP A 421 -12.94 -13.92 21.19
N LEU A 422 -12.33 -12.73 21.33
CA LEU A 422 -12.81 -11.52 20.64
C LEU A 422 -12.56 -11.58 19.15
N LYS A 423 -11.37 -12.04 18.72
CA LYS A 423 -11.05 -12.21 17.30
C LYS A 423 -12.01 -13.16 16.60
N ASN A 424 -12.39 -14.25 17.31
CA ASN A 424 -13.20 -15.35 16.78
C ASN A 424 -14.70 -15.13 16.92
N SER A 425 -15.16 -14.08 17.62
CA SER A 425 -16.58 -13.88 17.97
C SER A 425 -17.49 -13.65 16.76
N PHE A 426 -17.00 -12.93 15.75
CA PHE A 426 -17.72 -12.60 14.51
C PHE A 426 -16.78 -12.60 13.31
N TYR A 427 -17.35 -12.70 12.12
CA TYR A 427 -16.59 -12.44 10.90
C TYR A 427 -16.02 -11.01 10.92
N LYS A 428 -14.68 -10.86 10.80
CA LYS A 428 -14.00 -9.57 10.96
C LYS A 428 -14.46 -8.84 12.24
N SER A 429 -14.32 -9.48 13.37
CA SER A 429 -14.92 -9.07 14.66
C SER A 429 -14.71 -7.59 15.01
N VAL A 430 -13.54 -7.03 14.73
CA VAL A 430 -13.24 -5.61 14.95
C VAL A 430 -14.11 -4.69 14.09
N LEU A 431 -14.29 -5.03 12.82
CA LEU A 431 -15.14 -4.26 11.90
C LEU A 431 -16.62 -4.46 12.21
N TYR A 432 -17.02 -5.70 12.56
CA TYR A 432 -18.38 -5.98 13.03
C TYR A 432 -18.74 -5.10 14.20
N ASN A 433 -17.93 -5.14 15.26
CA ASN A 433 -18.15 -4.33 16.46
C ASN A 433 -18.18 -2.83 16.14
N TYR A 434 -17.25 -2.38 15.30
CA TYR A 434 -17.19 -0.99 14.89
C TYR A 434 -18.46 -0.52 14.16
N LEU A 435 -18.95 -1.27 13.18
CA LEU A 435 -20.14 -0.92 12.42
C LEU A 435 -21.41 -0.98 13.28
N VAL A 436 -21.56 -2.00 14.14
CA VAL A 436 -22.68 -2.12 15.09
C VAL A 436 -22.70 -0.94 16.06
N SER A 437 -21.57 -0.63 16.69
CA SER A 437 -21.46 0.44 17.67
C SER A 437 -21.77 1.84 17.09
N ASN A 438 -21.53 2.01 15.81
CA ASN A 438 -21.84 3.26 15.10
C ASN A 438 -23.18 3.22 14.33
N GLN A 439 -23.98 2.15 14.46
CA GLN A 439 -25.27 1.96 13.77
C GLN A 439 -25.15 2.19 12.25
N PHE A 440 -24.01 1.79 11.67
CA PHE A 440 -23.75 1.97 10.25
C PHE A 440 -24.27 0.77 9.44
N PRO A 441 -24.92 0.94 8.29
CA PRO A 441 -25.53 -0.15 7.52
C PRO A 441 -24.52 -1.19 7.04
N PHE A 442 -24.74 -2.48 7.30
CA PHE A 442 -23.96 -3.60 6.78
C PHE A 442 -24.77 -4.91 6.79
N GLU A 443 -24.29 -5.90 6.07
CA GLU A 443 -24.90 -7.24 6.01
C GLU A 443 -24.10 -8.19 6.91
N ASN A 444 -24.75 -8.76 7.92
CA ASN A 444 -24.10 -9.57 8.93
C ASN A 444 -23.56 -10.92 8.38
N ASN A 445 -22.34 -11.26 8.71
CA ASN A 445 -21.63 -12.52 8.37
C ASN A 445 -21.57 -12.85 6.87
N ILE A 446 -21.64 -11.87 5.99
CA ILE A 446 -21.54 -12.05 4.55
C ILE A 446 -20.22 -11.44 4.05
N LYS A 447 -19.39 -12.28 3.40
CA LYS A 447 -18.23 -11.82 2.64
C LYS A 447 -18.69 -11.23 1.31
N ARG A 448 -18.40 -9.95 1.09
CA ARG A 448 -18.53 -9.29 -0.22
C ARG A 448 -17.15 -8.94 -0.73
N GLY A 449 -16.81 -9.36 -1.94
CA GLY A 449 -15.59 -8.99 -2.62
C GLY A 449 -15.86 -7.95 -3.69
N PHE A 450 -14.93 -7.01 -3.87
CA PHE A 450 -15.00 -6.06 -4.98
C PHE A 450 -14.71 -6.81 -6.30
N SER A 451 -15.66 -6.80 -7.21
CA SER A 451 -15.49 -7.34 -8.57
C SER A 451 -16.41 -6.57 -9.52
N ALA A 452 -15.95 -6.32 -10.73
CA ALA A 452 -16.70 -5.64 -11.78
C ALA A 452 -17.27 -6.62 -12.81
#